data_4e04321e03025407d2ed29096c524a46
#
_entry.id   4e04321e03025407d2ed29096c524a46
#
_cell.length_a   1.000
_cell.length_b   1.000
_cell.length_c   1.000
_cell.angle_alpha   90.00
_cell.angle_beta   90.00
_cell.angle_gamma   90.00
#
_symmetry.space_group_name_H-M   'P 1'
#
loop_
_entity.id
_entity.type
_entity.pdbx_description
1 polymer ?
#
loop_
_entity_poly.entity_id
_entity_poly.type
_entity_poly.pdbx_seq_one_letter_code
_entity_poly.pdbx_strand_id
1 'polypeptide(L)'
;AKHITLLSKSLQPLPEKFHGLTDKELRYRQRYVDLIMNPESKRNFEIRSKFVAFLRRYLDNLGFMEVETPVLSPIAGGANARPFITHHNAQDIDMYMRIATELHLKRLIVGGMERVYEVGRIFRNEGMDTKHNPEFTTCELYQAFTNLDGMMDILEGILSGAAREILGTYKVTWLGHEIDLTPSWKRVTMADAVKTVTGADFMAIEGDADKAVELAESVGVDMDGVAHTWGNALYETFDQKVEETLIQPTFITMYPVEVSPLAKRSPKDPYLTERYEMFICGCEMGNAF
;
A
#
# COMPACT_ATOMS: atom_id res chain seq x y z
N ALA A 1 18.46 -23.60 -35.34
CA ALA A 1 18.71 -22.57 -36.36
C ALA A 1 19.44 -23.18 -37.53
N LYS A 2 19.11 -22.81 -38.80
CA LYS A 2 19.81 -23.25 -39.98
C LYS A 2 20.98 -22.32 -40.32
N HIS A 3 20.92 -21.08 -39.86
CA HIS A 3 21.94 -20.06 -40.05
C HIS A 3 22.05 -19.18 -38.81
N ILE A 4 23.24 -18.77 -38.43
CA ILE A 4 23.56 -17.83 -37.38
C ILE A 4 24.47 -16.76 -37.94
N THR A 5 24.08 -15.49 -37.78
CA THR A 5 24.91 -14.35 -38.19
C THR A 5 25.29 -13.57 -36.93
N LEU A 6 26.59 -13.39 -36.70
CA LEU A 6 27.10 -12.54 -35.64
C LEU A 6 26.96 -11.07 -36.06
N LEU A 7 26.07 -10.33 -35.39
CA LEU A 7 25.82 -8.92 -35.71
C LEU A 7 26.81 -7.98 -35.02
N SER A 8 27.19 -8.30 -33.78
CA SER A 8 28.17 -7.55 -33.00
C SER A 8 28.83 -8.42 -31.94
N LYS A 9 29.95 -7.97 -31.39
CA LYS A 9 30.65 -8.64 -30.29
C LYS A 9 30.46 -7.85 -28.99
N SER A 10 30.21 -8.54 -27.87
CA SER A 10 30.34 -7.94 -26.57
C SER A 10 31.81 -7.77 -26.21
N LEU A 11 32.20 -6.56 -25.76
CA LEU A 11 33.60 -6.27 -25.39
C LEU A 11 33.88 -6.61 -23.92
N GLN A 12 32.86 -6.81 -23.12
CA GLN A 12 33.00 -7.18 -21.71
C GLN A 12 32.41 -8.57 -21.48
N PRO A 13 33.09 -9.43 -20.70
CA PRO A 13 32.56 -10.74 -20.33
C PRO A 13 31.39 -10.56 -19.34
N LEU A 14 30.46 -11.50 -19.36
CA LEU A 14 29.45 -11.62 -18.34
C LEU A 14 30.09 -12.12 -17.03
N PRO A 15 29.47 -11.81 -15.85
CA PRO A 15 29.86 -12.42 -14.58
C PRO A 15 29.87 -13.96 -14.67
N GLU A 16 30.59 -14.59 -13.76
CA GLU A 16 30.69 -16.06 -13.74
C GLU A 16 29.33 -16.75 -13.75
N LYS A 17 29.16 -17.74 -14.62
CA LYS A 17 27.88 -18.42 -14.82
C LYS A 17 27.33 -19.12 -13.57
N PHE A 18 28.19 -19.58 -12.68
CA PHE A 18 27.79 -20.37 -11.51
C PHE A 18 27.39 -19.53 -10.28
N HIS A 19 27.89 -18.33 -10.15
CA HIS A 19 27.61 -17.46 -9.00
C HIS A 19 26.66 -16.31 -9.36
N GLY A 20 26.42 -16.05 -10.63
CA GLY A 20 25.57 -14.96 -11.09
C GLY A 20 26.08 -13.58 -10.68
N LEU A 21 25.20 -12.59 -10.72
CA LEU A 21 25.42 -11.27 -10.14
C LEU A 21 24.73 -11.24 -8.76
N THR A 22 25.50 -11.45 -7.69
CA THR A 22 24.98 -11.56 -6.31
C THR A 22 24.95 -10.24 -5.55
N ASP A 23 25.88 -9.34 -5.86
CA ASP A 23 25.95 -8.03 -5.22
C ASP A 23 24.67 -7.21 -5.52
N LYS A 24 23.93 -6.81 -4.47
CA LYS A 24 22.65 -6.13 -4.60
C LYS A 24 22.78 -4.78 -5.30
N GLU A 25 23.82 -4.02 -4.99
CA GLU A 25 24.01 -2.70 -5.57
C GLU A 25 24.35 -2.77 -7.05
N LEU A 26 25.23 -3.70 -7.43
CA LEU A 26 25.54 -3.96 -8.84
C LEU A 26 24.31 -4.43 -9.61
N ARG A 27 23.43 -5.26 -9.01
CA ARG A 27 22.17 -5.69 -9.62
C ARG A 27 21.24 -4.51 -9.90
N TYR A 28 21.19 -3.52 -9.03
CA TYR A 28 20.40 -2.31 -9.25
C TYR A 28 21.05 -1.39 -10.30
N ARG A 29 22.36 -1.18 -10.23
CA ARG A 29 23.10 -0.29 -11.15
C ARG A 29 23.20 -0.85 -12.56
N GLN A 30 23.34 -2.17 -12.68
CA GLN A 30 23.48 -2.89 -13.96
C GLN A 30 22.30 -3.85 -14.17
N ARG A 31 21.08 -3.31 -14.14
CA ARG A 31 19.85 -4.11 -14.25
C ARG A 31 19.82 -4.99 -15.50
N TYR A 32 20.39 -4.53 -16.61
CA TYR A 32 20.51 -5.31 -17.84
C TYR A 32 21.37 -6.57 -17.66
N VAL A 33 22.43 -6.50 -16.86
CA VAL A 33 23.25 -7.67 -16.53
C VAL A 33 22.50 -8.59 -15.56
N ASP A 34 21.83 -8.02 -14.54
CA ASP A 34 20.98 -8.77 -13.61
C ASP A 34 19.91 -9.58 -14.35
N LEU A 35 19.25 -8.99 -15.34
CA LEU A 35 18.23 -9.68 -16.17
C LEU A 35 18.80 -10.83 -17.00
N ILE A 36 20.07 -10.75 -17.41
CA ILE A 36 20.76 -11.83 -18.14
C ILE A 36 21.14 -12.97 -17.19
N MET A 37 21.66 -12.61 -16.01
CA MET A 37 22.26 -13.57 -15.08
C MET A 37 21.26 -14.21 -14.12
N ASN A 38 20.20 -13.48 -13.75
CA ASN A 38 19.23 -13.87 -12.74
C ASN A 38 17.82 -14.01 -13.35
N PRO A 39 17.40 -15.20 -13.79
CA PRO A 39 16.07 -15.42 -14.39
C PRO A 39 14.90 -14.97 -13.49
N GLU A 40 15.09 -15.06 -12.16
CA GLU A 40 14.07 -14.62 -11.18
C GLU A 40 13.78 -13.12 -11.28
N SER A 41 14.81 -12.30 -11.50
CA SER A 41 14.63 -10.86 -11.71
C SER A 41 13.71 -10.58 -12.90
N LYS A 42 13.96 -11.27 -14.02
CA LYS A 42 13.10 -11.16 -15.20
C LYS A 42 11.67 -11.59 -14.91
N ARG A 43 11.51 -12.73 -14.22
CA ARG A 43 10.19 -13.25 -13.83
C ARG A 43 9.41 -12.24 -12.98
N ASN A 44 10.07 -11.56 -12.02
CA ASN A 44 9.42 -10.55 -11.19
C ASN A 44 8.87 -9.37 -12.03
N PHE A 45 9.62 -8.91 -13.03
CA PHE A 45 9.13 -7.86 -13.94
C PHE A 45 7.99 -8.34 -14.84
N GLU A 46 8.02 -9.59 -15.29
CA GLU A 46 6.92 -10.19 -16.06
C GLU A 46 5.64 -10.31 -15.21
N ILE A 47 5.77 -10.77 -13.94
CA ILE A 47 4.64 -10.86 -13.00
C ILE A 47 4.09 -9.46 -12.73
N ARG A 48 4.95 -8.48 -12.46
CA ARG A 48 4.51 -7.08 -12.25
C ARG A 48 3.72 -6.56 -13.45
N SER A 49 4.20 -6.77 -14.66
CA SER A 49 3.51 -6.34 -15.88
C SER A 49 2.15 -7.01 -16.02
N LYS A 50 2.08 -8.32 -15.78
CA LYS A 50 0.81 -9.08 -15.81
C LYS A 50 -0.16 -8.61 -14.71
N PHE A 51 0.36 -8.30 -13.52
CA PHE A 51 -0.45 -7.79 -12.42
C PHE A 51 -1.11 -6.45 -12.77
N VAL A 52 -0.34 -5.50 -13.30
CA VAL A 52 -0.92 -4.21 -13.71
C VAL A 52 -1.95 -4.37 -14.84
N ALA A 53 -1.69 -5.25 -15.79
CA ALA A 53 -2.66 -5.56 -16.86
C ALA A 53 -3.93 -6.22 -16.30
N PHE A 54 -3.80 -7.14 -15.33
CA PHE A 54 -4.93 -7.76 -14.64
C PHE A 54 -5.73 -6.71 -13.86
N LEU A 55 -5.05 -5.87 -13.07
CA LEU A 55 -5.67 -4.82 -12.26
C LEU A 55 -6.58 -3.90 -13.11
N ARG A 56 -6.05 -3.39 -14.24
CA ARG A 56 -6.82 -2.58 -15.17
C ARG A 56 -8.05 -3.31 -15.66
N ARG A 57 -7.89 -4.51 -16.21
CA ARG A 57 -9.02 -5.31 -16.72
C ARG A 57 -10.05 -5.64 -15.64
N TYR A 58 -9.61 -5.92 -14.41
CA TYR A 58 -10.49 -6.18 -13.27
C TYR A 58 -11.34 -4.96 -12.93
N LEU A 59 -10.73 -3.79 -12.82
CA LEU A 59 -11.44 -2.54 -12.54
C LEU A 59 -12.34 -2.10 -13.69
N ASP A 60 -11.90 -2.23 -14.94
CA ASP A 60 -12.71 -1.94 -16.13
C ASP A 60 -13.97 -2.81 -16.16
N ASN A 61 -13.85 -4.11 -15.83
CA ASN A 61 -14.97 -5.04 -15.75
C ASN A 61 -15.96 -4.70 -14.63
N LEU A 62 -15.51 -4.00 -13.57
CA LEU A 62 -16.38 -3.46 -12.52
C LEU A 62 -16.97 -2.08 -12.89
N GLY A 63 -16.69 -1.58 -14.08
CA GLY A 63 -17.20 -0.31 -14.59
C GLY A 63 -16.45 0.91 -14.09
N PHE A 64 -15.22 0.74 -13.61
CA PHE A 64 -14.36 1.87 -13.32
C PHE A 64 -13.75 2.44 -14.60
N MET A 65 -13.54 3.74 -14.61
CA MET A 65 -12.85 4.47 -15.69
C MET A 65 -11.42 4.80 -15.23
N GLU A 66 -10.41 4.36 -16.01
CA GLU A 66 -9.04 4.83 -15.78
C GLU A 66 -8.93 6.30 -16.22
N VAL A 67 -8.33 7.10 -15.37
CA VAL A 67 -8.10 8.53 -15.63
C VAL A 67 -6.64 8.90 -15.39
N GLU A 68 -6.19 9.98 -15.97
CA GLU A 68 -4.88 10.59 -15.74
C GLU A 68 -5.07 11.98 -15.14
N THR A 69 -4.48 12.21 -13.98
CA THR A 69 -4.51 13.50 -13.29
C THR A 69 -3.14 14.17 -13.31
N PRO A 70 -3.05 15.49 -13.09
CA PRO A 70 -1.78 16.20 -13.16
C PRO A 70 -0.71 15.67 -12.23
N VAL A 71 0.51 15.47 -12.74
CA VAL A 71 1.70 15.15 -11.93
C VAL A 71 2.25 16.39 -11.23
N LEU A 72 2.16 17.56 -11.88
CA LEU A 72 2.58 18.84 -11.31
C LEU A 72 1.37 19.61 -10.80
N SER A 73 1.46 20.13 -9.58
CA SER A 73 0.39 20.92 -8.95
C SER A 73 0.99 22.16 -8.27
N PRO A 74 0.28 23.30 -8.27
CA PRO A 74 0.70 24.46 -7.49
C PRO A 74 0.51 24.26 -5.97
N ILE A 75 -0.18 23.19 -5.56
CA ILE A 75 -0.47 22.86 -4.16
C ILE A 75 -0.15 21.39 -3.92
N ALA A 76 0.67 21.09 -2.92
CA ALA A 76 0.83 19.73 -2.41
C ALA A 76 -0.38 19.35 -1.54
N GLY A 77 -0.88 18.12 -1.67
CA GLY A 77 -2.01 17.65 -0.88
C GLY A 77 -2.42 16.21 -1.18
N GLY A 78 -3.37 15.69 -0.40
CA GLY A 78 -3.89 14.32 -0.53
C GLY A 78 -3.13 13.28 0.30
N ALA A 79 -2.04 13.66 0.94
CA ALA A 79 -1.28 12.80 1.86
C ALA A 79 -0.45 13.67 2.82
N ASN A 80 0.03 13.07 3.91
CA ASN A 80 1.00 13.68 4.80
C ASN A 80 2.41 13.22 4.41
N ALA A 81 2.99 13.86 3.38
CA ALA A 81 4.31 13.52 2.87
C ALA A 81 5.03 14.77 2.38
N ARG A 82 6.36 14.75 2.35
CA ARG A 82 7.17 15.85 1.83
C ARG A 82 7.22 15.80 0.30
N PRO A 83 6.82 16.86 -0.43
CA PRO A 83 6.85 16.88 -1.88
C PRO A 83 8.26 17.16 -2.44
N PHE A 84 8.52 16.75 -3.68
CA PHE A 84 9.56 17.35 -4.52
C PHE A 84 9.04 18.67 -5.08
N ILE A 85 9.88 19.69 -5.04
CA ILE A 85 9.56 21.04 -5.53
C ILE A 85 10.31 21.26 -6.85
N THR A 86 9.63 21.86 -7.84
CA THR A 86 10.20 22.30 -9.10
C THR A 86 9.70 23.68 -9.44
N HIS A 87 10.32 24.35 -10.44
CA HIS A 87 9.95 25.69 -10.84
C HIS A 87 9.39 25.71 -12.26
N HIS A 88 8.24 26.37 -12.45
CA HIS A 88 7.63 26.58 -13.76
C HIS A 88 8.11 27.91 -14.36
N ASN A 89 9.14 27.85 -15.19
CA ASN A 89 9.84 29.04 -15.71
C ASN A 89 8.94 30.07 -16.40
N ALA A 90 7.96 29.62 -17.19
CA ALA A 90 7.11 30.54 -17.95
C ALA A 90 6.09 31.32 -17.08
N GLN A 91 5.73 30.79 -15.92
CA GLN A 91 4.80 31.41 -14.98
C GLN A 91 5.48 31.99 -13.75
N ASP A 92 6.78 31.72 -13.60
CA ASP A 92 7.59 32.13 -12.43
C ASP A 92 6.96 31.72 -11.09
N ILE A 93 6.52 30.43 -11.00
CA ILE A 93 5.92 29.86 -9.80
C ILE A 93 6.56 28.53 -9.44
N ASP A 94 6.61 28.22 -8.14
CA ASP A 94 6.96 26.89 -7.68
C ASP A 94 5.78 25.93 -7.86
N MET A 95 6.11 24.71 -8.25
CA MET A 95 5.18 23.61 -8.38
C MET A 95 5.69 22.38 -7.63
N TYR A 96 4.76 21.53 -7.25
CA TYR A 96 5.03 20.32 -6.48
C TYR A 96 4.73 19.09 -7.33
N MET A 97 5.62 18.10 -7.29
CA MET A 97 5.30 16.78 -7.79
C MET A 97 4.28 16.13 -6.86
N ARG A 98 3.26 15.48 -7.40
CA ARG A 98 2.15 14.91 -6.64
C ARG A 98 2.63 13.86 -5.62
N ILE A 99 2.11 13.93 -4.41
CA ILE A 99 2.33 13.00 -3.32
C ILE A 99 1.17 12.00 -3.15
N ALA A 100 0.05 12.24 -3.83
CA ALA A 100 -1.16 11.42 -3.93
C ALA A 100 -2.00 11.90 -5.11
N THR A 101 -2.94 11.08 -5.59
CA THR A 101 -3.94 11.45 -6.61
C THR A 101 -5.31 11.76 -6.02
N GLU A 102 -5.48 11.57 -4.73
CA GLU A 102 -6.73 11.65 -3.95
C GLU A 102 -7.60 12.86 -4.30
N LEU A 103 -7.06 14.07 -4.18
CA LEU A 103 -7.85 15.29 -4.36
C LEU A 103 -8.40 15.45 -5.79
N HIS A 104 -7.65 15.01 -6.78
CA HIS A 104 -8.09 15.04 -8.17
C HIS A 104 -9.18 14.01 -8.42
N LEU A 105 -9.02 12.78 -7.94
CA LEU A 105 -10.00 11.72 -8.12
C LEU A 105 -11.32 12.03 -7.39
N LYS A 106 -11.25 12.58 -6.17
CA LYS A 106 -12.44 13.06 -5.45
C LYS A 106 -13.20 14.15 -6.20
N ARG A 107 -12.50 15.08 -6.88
CA ARG A 107 -13.13 16.09 -7.73
C ARG A 107 -13.88 15.48 -8.91
N LEU A 108 -13.38 14.38 -9.49
CA LEU A 108 -14.07 13.66 -10.55
C LEU A 108 -15.36 13.00 -10.04
N ILE A 109 -15.33 12.43 -8.83
CA ILE A 109 -16.55 11.93 -8.16
C ILE A 109 -17.58 13.05 -7.96
N VAL A 110 -17.16 14.22 -7.46
CA VAL A 110 -18.03 15.40 -7.33
C VAL A 110 -18.58 15.83 -8.70
N GLY A 111 -17.77 15.68 -9.76
CA GLY A 111 -18.18 15.96 -11.14
C GLY A 111 -19.15 14.94 -11.75
N GLY A 112 -19.54 13.89 -11.01
CA GLY A 112 -20.52 12.88 -11.44
C GLY A 112 -19.91 11.61 -12.06
N MET A 113 -18.59 11.42 -11.98
CA MET A 113 -17.95 10.16 -12.38
C MET A 113 -18.03 9.17 -11.22
N GLU A 114 -18.95 8.22 -11.28
CA GLU A 114 -19.26 7.34 -10.14
C GLU A 114 -18.14 6.37 -9.76
N ARG A 115 -17.27 5.98 -10.71
CA ARG A 115 -16.18 5.02 -10.50
C ARG A 115 -14.97 5.43 -11.31
N VAL A 116 -13.90 5.82 -10.63
CA VAL A 116 -12.65 6.24 -11.26
C VAL A 116 -11.45 5.58 -10.59
N TYR A 117 -10.39 5.34 -11.35
CA TYR A 117 -9.11 4.92 -10.80
C TYR A 117 -7.96 5.52 -11.62
N GLU A 118 -6.80 5.60 -10.99
CA GLU A 118 -5.55 5.96 -11.65
C GLU A 118 -4.43 5.03 -11.20
N VAL A 119 -3.70 4.47 -12.17
CA VAL A 119 -2.44 3.75 -11.92
C VAL A 119 -1.30 4.66 -12.32
N GLY A 120 -0.63 5.26 -11.34
CA GLY A 120 0.33 6.32 -11.63
C GLY A 120 1.52 6.38 -10.67
N ARG A 121 2.51 7.17 -11.05
CA ARG A 121 3.67 7.48 -10.21
C ARG A 121 3.32 8.54 -9.18
N ILE A 122 3.75 8.27 -7.96
CA ILE A 122 3.70 9.16 -6.81
C ILE A 122 5.13 9.47 -6.37
N PHE A 123 5.34 10.66 -5.82
CA PHE A 123 6.66 11.19 -5.49
C PHE A 123 6.66 11.71 -4.06
N ARG A 124 7.48 11.12 -3.18
CA ARG A 124 7.65 11.54 -1.79
C ARG A 124 9.12 11.76 -1.48
N ASN A 125 9.48 12.98 -1.12
CA ASN A 125 10.87 13.38 -0.85
C ASN A 125 11.24 13.04 0.60
N GLU A 126 11.31 11.76 0.87
CA GLU A 126 11.57 11.16 2.18
C GLU A 126 12.74 10.18 2.11
N GLY A 127 13.07 9.52 3.23
CA GLY A 127 14.14 8.53 3.28
C GLY A 127 13.90 7.34 2.35
N MET A 128 14.98 6.65 2.01
CA MET A 128 14.95 5.42 1.22
C MET A 128 15.34 4.23 2.09
N ASP A 129 14.58 3.15 1.99
CA ASP A 129 14.89 1.86 2.58
C ASP A 129 14.42 0.71 1.67
N THR A 130 14.32 -0.51 2.19
CA THR A 130 13.89 -1.68 1.44
C THR A 130 12.40 -1.66 1.07
N LYS A 131 11.58 -0.87 1.77
CA LYS A 131 10.14 -0.72 1.57
C LYS A 131 9.76 0.61 0.92
N HIS A 132 10.58 1.65 1.06
CA HIS A 132 10.31 3.02 0.64
C HIS A 132 11.24 3.50 -0.47
N ASN A 133 10.66 3.99 -1.54
CA ASN A 133 11.34 4.66 -2.64
C ASN A 133 10.77 6.09 -2.80
N PRO A 134 11.58 7.08 -3.20
CA PRO A 134 11.10 8.44 -3.40
C PRO A 134 10.10 8.56 -4.56
N GLU A 135 10.10 7.61 -5.49
CA GLU A 135 9.08 7.46 -6.52
C GLU A 135 8.57 6.02 -6.55
N PHE A 136 7.27 5.84 -6.59
CA PHE A 136 6.63 4.53 -6.61
C PHE A 136 5.31 4.57 -7.37
N THR A 137 4.80 3.41 -7.76
CA THR A 137 3.51 3.30 -8.45
C THR A 137 2.42 2.92 -7.45
N THR A 138 1.34 3.69 -7.45
CA THR A 138 0.11 3.36 -6.73
C THR A 138 -1.02 3.10 -7.71
N CYS A 139 -2.05 2.39 -7.23
CA CYS A 139 -3.38 2.44 -7.80
C CYS A 139 -4.30 3.07 -6.75
N GLU A 140 -4.84 4.22 -7.05
CA GLU A 140 -5.90 4.82 -6.25
C GLU A 140 -7.22 4.70 -7.00
N LEU A 141 -8.30 4.34 -6.30
CA LEU A 141 -9.63 4.17 -6.88
C LEU A 141 -10.69 4.74 -5.94
N TYR A 142 -11.74 5.30 -6.54
CA TYR A 142 -12.84 5.95 -5.85
C TYR A 142 -14.15 5.52 -6.45
N GLN A 143 -15.12 5.19 -5.60
CA GLN A 143 -16.45 4.76 -6.01
C GLN A 143 -17.52 5.48 -5.17
N ALA A 144 -18.46 6.14 -5.84
CA ALA A 144 -19.68 6.65 -5.22
C ALA A 144 -20.64 5.50 -4.86
N PHE A 145 -21.51 5.74 -3.87
CA PHE A 145 -22.60 4.81 -3.47
C PHE A 145 -22.12 3.42 -3.04
N THR A 146 -20.92 3.34 -2.46
CA THR A 146 -20.38 2.14 -1.83
C THR A 146 -20.13 2.37 -0.34
N ASN A 147 -19.71 1.33 0.36
CA ASN A 147 -19.33 1.35 1.77
C ASN A 147 -17.99 0.64 1.99
N LEU A 148 -17.59 0.55 3.24
CA LEU A 148 -16.32 -0.07 3.64
C LEU A 148 -16.21 -1.53 3.14
N ASP A 149 -17.27 -2.32 3.29
CA ASP A 149 -17.29 -3.72 2.85
C ASP A 149 -17.09 -3.85 1.34
N GLY A 150 -17.77 -3.03 0.54
CA GLY A 150 -17.61 -3.02 -0.91
C GLY A 150 -16.20 -2.70 -1.37
N MET A 151 -15.51 -1.79 -0.67
CA MET A 151 -14.11 -1.46 -0.98
C MET A 151 -13.15 -2.59 -0.56
N MET A 152 -13.39 -3.27 0.56
CA MET A 152 -12.64 -4.47 0.96
C MET A 152 -12.82 -5.60 -0.06
N ASP A 153 -14.04 -5.83 -0.57
CA ASP A 153 -14.32 -6.85 -1.59
C ASP A 153 -13.55 -6.59 -2.89
N ILE A 154 -13.43 -5.32 -3.30
CA ILE A 154 -12.65 -4.94 -4.49
C ILE A 154 -11.17 -5.28 -4.29
N LEU A 155 -10.57 -4.89 -3.17
CA LEU A 155 -9.15 -5.15 -2.89
C LEU A 155 -8.86 -6.65 -2.77
N GLU A 156 -9.70 -7.38 -2.04
CA GLU A 156 -9.63 -8.84 -1.95
C GLU A 156 -9.70 -9.48 -3.34
N GLY A 157 -10.68 -9.07 -4.16
CA GLY A 157 -10.87 -9.58 -5.52
C GLY A 157 -9.69 -9.27 -6.46
N ILE A 158 -9.04 -8.11 -6.32
CA ILE A 158 -7.84 -7.76 -7.09
C ILE A 158 -6.71 -8.73 -6.75
N LEU A 159 -6.38 -8.91 -5.49
CA LEU A 159 -5.20 -9.69 -5.10
C LEU A 159 -5.43 -11.20 -5.24
N SER A 160 -6.58 -11.72 -4.82
CA SER A 160 -6.92 -13.14 -4.98
C SER A 160 -7.11 -13.51 -6.45
N GLY A 161 -7.79 -12.66 -7.23
CA GLY A 161 -7.96 -12.85 -8.67
C GLY A 161 -6.64 -12.85 -9.43
N ALA A 162 -5.74 -11.91 -9.11
CA ALA A 162 -4.40 -11.86 -9.69
C ALA A 162 -3.57 -13.11 -9.36
N ALA A 163 -3.59 -13.56 -8.11
CA ALA A 163 -2.90 -14.79 -7.71
C ALA A 163 -3.41 -15.98 -8.51
N ARG A 164 -4.72 -16.14 -8.63
CA ARG A 164 -5.34 -17.22 -9.39
C ARG A 164 -5.01 -17.19 -10.87
N GLU A 165 -5.10 -16.01 -11.49
CA GLU A 165 -4.89 -15.88 -12.95
C GLU A 165 -3.41 -15.95 -13.33
N ILE A 166 -2.53 -15.26 -12.58
CA ILE A 166 -1.13 -15.09 -12.96
C ILE A 166 -0.27 -16.26 -12.49
N LEU A 167 -0.53 -16.75 -11.27
CA LEU A 167 0.27 -17.79 -10.63
C LEU A 167 -0.40 -19.18 -10.69
N GLY A 168 -1.70 -19.24 -10.98
CA GLY A 168 -2.48 -20.49 -11.03
C GLY A 168 -2.81 -21.06 -9.64
N THR A 169 -2.50 -20.34 -8.57
CA THR A 169 -2.72 -20.77 -7.19
C THR A 169 -3.02 -19.58 -6.29
N TYR A 170 -3.76 -19.81 -5.20
CA TYR A 170 -3.93 -18.84 -4.12
C TYR A 170 -2.80 -18.91 -3.07
N LYS A 171 -2.03 -20.00 -3.06
CA LYS A 171 -0.95 -20.20 -2.09
C LYS A 171 0.36 -19.70 -2.66
N VAL A 172 1.00 -18.78 -1.95
CA VAL A 172 2.27 -18.17 -2.33
C VAL A 172 3.22 -18.16 -1.14
N THR A 173 4.51 -18.17 -1.40
CA THR A 173 5.53 -17.95 -0.35
C THR A 173 6.04 -16.52 -0.45
N TRP A 174 5.95 -15.78 0.64
CA TRP A 174 6.47 -14.43 0.74
C TRP A 174 7.10 -14.17 2.11
N LEU A 175 8.27 -13.55 2.13
CA LEU A 175 9.07 -13.29 3.34
C LEU A 175 9.27 -14.54 4.23
N GLY A 176 9.34 -15.73 3.61
CA GLY A 176 9.52 -17.01 4.32
C GLY A 176 8.24 -17.63 4.86
N HIS A 177 7.08 -16.99 4.68
CA HIS A 177 5.78 -17.50 5.12
C HIS A 177 4.96 -18.04 3.96
N GLU A 178 4.20 -19.11 4.18
CA GLU A 178 3.14 -19.54 3.26
C GLU A 178 1.91 -18.65 3.49
N ILE A 179 1.47 -17.96 2.43
CA ILE A 179 0.33 -17.05 2.43
C ILE A 179 -0.78 -17.68 1.61
N ASP A 180 -1.98 -17.74 2.16
CA ASP A 180 -3.19 -18.21 1.48
C ASP A 180 -4.07 -17.01 1.07
N LEU A 181 -4.10 -16.72 -0.23
CA LEU A 181 -4.89 -15.65 -0.84
C LEU A 181 -6.30 -16.10 -1.26
N THR A 182 -6.76 -17.27 -0.77
CA THR A 182 -8.14 -17.72 -0.99
C THR A 182 -9.14 -16.70 -0.43
N PRO A 183 -10.18 -16.29 -1.21
CA PRO A 183 -11.17 -15.31 -0.77
C PRO A 183 -11.85 -15.65 0.56
N SER A 184 -12.45 -14.64 1.16
CA SER A 184 -13.01 -14.56 2.52
C SER A 184 -11.93 -14.32 3.56
N TRP A 185 -11.16 -13.27 3.34
CA TRP A 185 -10.10 -12.85 4.27
C TRP A 185 -10.67 -12.33 5.58
N LYS A 186 -9.87 -12.43 6.62
CA LYS A 186 -10.25 -11.98 7.95
C LYS A 186 -10.47 -10.46 7.98
N ARG A 187 -11.61 -10.04 8.55
CA ARG A 187 -11.96 -8.64 8.83
C ARG A 187 -12.11 -8.49 10.33
N VAL A 188 -11.30 -7.65 10.94
CA VAL A 188 -11.21 -7.49 12.40
C VAL A 188 -11.13 -6.01 12.73
N THR A 189 -11.81 -5.57 13.79
CA THR A 189 -11.61 -4.21 14.29
C THR A 189 -10.23 -4.07 14.93
N MET A 190 -9.67 -2.87 14.91
CA MET A 190 -8.37 -2.61 15.55
C MET A 190 -8.40 -2.99 17.04
N ALA A 191 -9.46 -2.61 17.74
CA ALA A 191 -9.62 -2.93 19.16
C ALA A 191 -9.68 -4.44 19.42
N ASP A 192 -10.40 -5.21 18.59
CA ASP A 192 -10.46 -6.68 18.73
C ASP A 192 -9.11 -7.34 18.40
N ALA A 193 -8.38 -6.82 17.41
CA ALA A 193 -7.06 -7.31 17.08
C ALA A 193 -6.09 -7.09 18.25
N VAL A 194 -6.07 -5.88 18.83
CA VAL A 194 -5.26 -5.56 20.00
C VAL A 194 -5.65 -6.43 21.19
N LYS A 195 -6.94 -6.54 21.50
CA LYS A 195 -7.42 -7.40 22.59
C LYS A 195 -7.02 -8.86 22.42
N THR A 196 -7.08 -9.37 21.21
CA THR A 196 -6.73 -10.76 20.90
C THR A 196 -5.24 -11.03 21.14
N VAL A 197 -4.36 -10.10 20.76
CA VAL A 197 -2.90 -10.29 20.85
C VAL A 197 -2.36 -9.96 22.25
N THR A 198 -2.83 -8.87 22.84
CA THR A 198 -2.26 -8.33 24.09
C THR A 198 -3.11 -8.59 25.33
N GLY A 199 -4.40 -8.90 25.17
CA GLY A 199 -5.36 -8.96 26.26
C GLY A 199 -5.93 -7.60 26.68
N ALA A 200 -5.39 -6.49 26.17
CA ALA A 200 -5.83 -5.12 26.51
C ALA A 200 -7.18 -4.79 25.85
N ASP A 201 -8.17 -4.46 26.65
CA ASP A 201 -9.54 -4.13 26.20
C ASP A 201 -9.77 -2.61 26.17
N PHE A 202 -9.41 -1.98 25.08
CA PHE A 202 -9.57 -0.53 24.90
C PHE A 202 -11.04 -0.11 24.80
N MET A 203 -11.94 -1.00 24.37
CA MET A 203 -13.37 -0.67 24.28
C MET A 203 -14.02 -0.56 25.66
N ALA A 204 -13.47 -1.24 26.68
CA ALA A 204 -13.96 -1.12 28.07
C ALA A 204 -13.67 0.26 28.70
N ILE A 205 -12.75 1.03 28.11
CA ILE A 205 -12.29 2.35 28.59
C ILE A 205 -12.36 3.40 27.48
N GLU A 206 -13.30 3.22 26.56
CA GLU A 206 -13.45 4.09 25.40
C GLU A 206 -13.58 5.57 25.79
N GLY A 207 -12.79 6.42 25.12
CA GLY A 207 -12.75 7.87 25.37
C GLY A 207 -11.98 8.33 26.62
N ASP A 208 -11.51 7.43 27.46
CA ASP A 208 -10.71 7.75 28.66
C ASP A 208 -9.22 7.72 28.30
N ALA A 209 -8.64 8.90 28.06
CA ALA A 209 -7.25 9.04 27.61
C ALA A 209 -6.24 8.52 28.65
N ASP A 210 -6.45 8.84 29.93
CA ASP A 210 -5.52 8.47 31.00
C ASP A 210 -5.44 6.95 31.15
N LYS A 211 -6.59 6.29 31.24
CA LYS A 211 -6.65 4.83 31.35
C LYS A 211 -6.15 4.14 30.07
N ALA A 212 -6.34 4.73 28.89
CA ALA A 212 -5.87 4.17 27.64
C ALA A 212 -4.33 4.17 27.56
N VAL A 213 -3.69 5.26 27.99
CA VAL A 213 -2.22 5.34 28.05
C VAL A 213 -1.68 4.35 29.10
N GLU A 214 -2.25 4.32 30.32
CA GLU A 214 -1.87 3.34 31.35
C GLU A 214 -2.03 1.89 30.85
N LEU A 215 -3.09 1.59 30.12
CA LEU A 215 -3.33 0.26 29.55
C LEU A 215 -2.30 -0.09 28.49
N ALA A 216 -1.96 0.84 27.56
CA ALA A 216 -0.93 0.65 26.55
C ALA A 216 0.45 0.39 27.19
N GLU A 217 0.86 1.21 28.15
CA GLU A 217 2.11 1.04 28.89
C GLU A 217 2.14 -0.29 29.67
N SER A 218 1.01 -0.73 30.24
CA SER A 218 0.91 -1.99 30.97
C SER A 218 1.22 -3.23 30.12
N VAL A 219 1.02 -3.14 28.80
CA VAL A 219 1.38 -4.19 27.83
C VAL A 219 2.70 -3.92 27.11
N GLY A 220 3.47 -2.95 27.62
CA GLY A 220 4.83 -2.65 27.17
C GLY A 220 4.88 -1.85 25.87
N VAL A 221 3.91 -0.99 25.61
CA VAL A 221 3.93 -0.02 24.52
C VAL A 221 4.69 1.22 24.95
N ASP A 222 5.56 1.73 24.09
CA ASP A 222 6.23 3.00 24.29
C ASP A 222 5.30 4.14 23.83
N MET A 223 4.91 4.99 24.79
CA MET A 223 4.04 6.15 24.55
C MET A 223 4.81 7.48 24.48
N ASP A 224 6.15 7.46 24.49
CA ASP A 224 6.95 8.68 24.47
C ASP A 224 6.78 9.45 23.14
N GLY A 225 6.44 10.71 23.26
CA GLY A 225 6.15 11.57 22.09
C GLY A 225 4.80 11.35 21.43
N VAL A 226 3.98 10.42 21.88
CA VAL A 226 2.64 10.13 21.36
C VAL A 226 1.61 11.10 21.96
N ALA A 227 0.63 11.53 21.18
CA ALA A 227 -0.45 12.36 21.66
C ALA A 227 -1.30 11.60 22.70
N HIS A 228 -1.57 12.24 23.86
CA HIS A 228 -2.26 11.67 25.00
C HIS A 228 -3.79 11.61 24.74
N THR A 229 -4.21 10.62 23.92
CA THR A 229 -5.62 10.35 23.61
C THR A 229 -5.88 8.86 23.62
N TRP A 230 -7.15 8.48 23.80
CA TRP A 230 -7.59 7.09 23.74
C TRP A 230 -7.23 6.44 22.39
N GLY A 231 -7.50 7.15 21.28
CA GLY A 231 -7.28 6.61 19.94
C GLY A 231 -5.81 6.47 19.58
N ASN A 232 -4.94 7.40 20.03
CA ASN A 232 -3.51 7.24 19.80
C ASN A 232 -2.94 6.07 20.61
N ALA A 233 -3.38 5.88 21.87
CA ALA A 233 -2.95 4.75 22.68
C ALA A 233 -3.37 3.39 22.06
N LEU A 234 -4.60 3.30 21.55
CA LEU A 234 -5.06 2.11 20.81
C LEU A 234 -4.22 1.87 19.55
N TYR A 235 -3.99 2.92 18.75
CA TYR A 235 -3.23 2.83 17.51
C TYR A 235 -1.76 2.42 17.77
N GLU A 236 -1.08 3.05 18.72
CA GLU A 236 0.30 2.70 19.07
C GLU A 236 0.41 1.26 19.60
N THR A 237 -0.61 0.81 20.34
CA THR A 237 -0.66 -0.58 20.80
C THR A 237 -0.80 -1.55 19.62
N PHE A 238 -1.61 -1.19 18.63
CA PHE A 238 -1.72 -1.95 17.40
C PHE A 238 -0.39 -1.98 16.62
N ASP A 239 0.19 -0.82 16.36
CA ASP A 239 1.43 -0.66 15.60
C ASP A 239 2.58 -1.49 16.21
N GLN A 240 2.83 -1.31 17.52
CA GLN A 240 3.96 -1.93 18.19
C GLN A 240 3.78 -3.40 18.57
N LYS A 241 2.55 -3.91 18.69
CA LYS A 241 2.29 -5.28 19.22
C LYS A 241 1.55 -6.19 18.26
N VAL A 242 0.80 -5.67 17.31
CA VAL A 242 -0.12 -6.46 16.49
C VAL A 242 0.31 -6.53 15.03
N GLU A 243 0.71 -5.41 14.44
CA GLU A 243 0.97 -5.30 13.00
C GLU A 243 1.90 -6.40 12.47
N GLU A 244 3.07 -6.60 13.08
CA GLU A 244 4.03 -7.62 12.66
C GLU A 244 3.51 -9.06 12.81
N THR A 245 2.45 -9.29 13.60
CA THR A 245 1.83 -10.61 13.77
C THR A 245 0.85 -10.97 12.66
N LEU A 246 0.48 -10.02 11.81
CA LEU A 246 -0.50 -10.18 10.73
C LEU A 246 0.13 -10.85 9.50
N ILE A 247 0.34 -12.15 9.58
CA ILE A 247 0.99 -12.93 8.51
C ILE A 247 0.03 -13.18 7.35
N GLN A 248 -1.20 -13.65 7.64
CA GLN A 248 -2.21 -13.93 6.62
C GLN A 248 -2.99 -12.67 6.24
N PRO A 249 -3.56 -12.61 5.02
CA PRO A 249 -4.34 -11.47 4.57
C PRO A 249 -5.42 -11.10 5.58
N THR A 250 -5.33 -9.89 6.15
CA THR A 250 -6.23 -9.43 7.20
C THR A 250 -6.57 -7.96 6.99
N PHE A 251 -7.85 -7.65 6.99
CA PHE A 251 -8.34 -6.28 7.05
C PHE A 251 -8.47 -5.85 8.52
N ILE A 252 -7.80 -4.78 8.88
CA ILE A 252 -7.99 -4.08 10.15
C ILE A 252 -8.92 -2.91 9.90
N THR A 253 -10.03 -2.86 10.62
CA THR A 253 -11.10 -1.89 10.42
C THR A 253 -11.32 -1.03 11.65
N MET A 254 -12.15 -0.01 11.54
CA MET A 254 -12.58 0.83 12.66
C MET A 254 -11.40 1.52 13.36
N TYR A 255 -10.66 2.31 12.61
CA TYR A 255 -9.58 3.13 13.13
C TYR A 255 -10.13 4.25 14.03
N PRO A 256 -9.42 4.61 15.11
CA PRO A 256 -9.80 5.76 15.94
C PRO A 256 -9.84 7.07 15.15
N VAL A 257 -10.75 7.96 15.51
CA VAL A 257 -10.92 9.26 14.83
C VAL A 257 -9.69 10.16 14.99
N GLU A 258 -8.95 10.03 16.09
CA GLU A 258 -7.75 10.81 16.37
C GLU A 258 -6.63 10.54 15.36
N VAL A 259 -6.51 9.30 14.87
CA VAL A 259 -5.53 8.91 13.87
C VAL A 259 -6.09 8.89 12.44
N SER A 260 -7.39 9.19 12.29
CA SER A 260 -8.08 9.21 11.00
C SER A 260 -9.06 10.39 10.90
N PRO A 261 -8.62 11.63 11.13
CA PRO A 261 -9.52 12.79 11.28
C PRO A 261 -10.28 13.15 10.00
N LEU A 262 -9.82 12.72 8.84
CA LEU A 262 -10.44 12.98 7.54
C LEU A 262 -11.39 11.86 7.09
N ALA A 263 -11.38 10.71 7.76
CA ALA A 263 -12.30 9.63 7.48
C ALA A 263 -13.68 9.89 8.11
N LYS A 264 -14.72 9.36 7.46
CA LYS A 264 -16.08 9.44 8.00
C LYS A 264 -16.18 8.64 9.29
N ARG A 265 -16.73 9.27 10.33
CA ARG A 265 -17.02 8.58 11.60
C ARG A 265 -18.03 7.45 11.39
N SER A 266 -17.85 6.38 12.12
CA SER A 266 -18.82 5.30 12.16
C SER A 266 -20.16 5.80 12.69
N PRO A 267 -21.29 5.46 12.04
CA PRO A 267 -22.61 5.84 12.58
C PRO A 267 -22.98 5.09 13.86
N LYS A 268 -22.25 4.02 14.19
CA LYS A 268 -22.50 3.20 15.39
C LYS A 268 -21.64 3.62 16.56
N ASP A 269 -20.51 4.24 16.30
CA ASP A 269 -19.54 4.61 17.32
C ASP A 269 -18.78 5.88 16.89
N PRO A 270 -18.95 7.01 17.58
CA PRO A 270 -18.37 8.29 17.20
C PRO A 270 -16.86 8.40 17.45
N TYR A 271 -16.27 7.49 18.23
CA TYR A 271 -14.83 7.42 18.45
C TYR A 271 -14.08 6.71 17.32
N LEU A 272 -14.81 5.97 16.49
CA LEU A 272 -14.26 5.16 15.38
C LEU A 272 -14.62 5.74 14.01
N THR A 273 -13.83 5.37 13.02
CA THR A 273 -14.04 5.77 11.62
C THR A 273 -14.28 4.57 10.72
N GLU A 274 -15.01 4.79 9.62
CA GLU A 274 -15.16 3.81 8.54
C GLU A 274 -13.88 3.81 7.66
N ARG A 275 -12.77 3.30 8.21
CA ARG A 275 -11.47 3.11 7.54
C ARG A 275 -10.99 1.67 7.73
N TYR A 276 -10.29 1.17 6.74
CA TYR A 276 -9.52 -0.07 6.88
C TYR A 276 -8.10 0.09 6.33
N GLU A 277 -7.21 -0.71 6.86
CA GLU A 277 -5.95 -1.08 6.23
C GLU A 277 -5.89 -2.60 6.07
N MET A 278 -5.23 -3.06 5.00
CA MET A 278 -5.08 -4.48 4.72
C MET A 278 -3.63 -4.88 4.83
N PHE A 279 -3.36 -5.92 5.62
CA PHE A 279 -2.01 -6.40 5.93
C PHE A 279 -1.76 -7.82 5.41
N ILE A 280 -0.53 -8.05 4.96
CA ILE A 280 0.04 -9.37 4.71
C ILE A 280 1.49 -9.34 5.20
N CYS A 281 1.91 -10.29 6.03
CA CYS A 281 3.27 -10.35 6.62
C CYS A 281 3.71 -9.04 7.29
N GLY A 282 2.81 -8.39 8.06
CA GLY A 282 3.10 -7.12 8.70
C GLY A 282 3.39 -5.98 7.72
N CYS A 283 2.92 -6.09 6.49
CA CYS A 283 3.06 -5.02 5.49
C CYS A 283 1.67 -4.53 5.07
N GLU A 284 1.46 -3.22 5.14
CA GLU A 284 0.27 -2.57 4.59
C GLU A 284 0.26 -2.73 3.06
N MET A 285 -0.80 -3.34 2.54
CA MET A 285 -1.02 -3.59 1.12
C MET A 285 -2.08 -2.68 0.53
N GLY A 286 -2.91 -2.09 1.35
CA GLY A 286 -3.95 -1.15 0.94
C GLY A 286 -4.62 -0.47 2.11
N ASN A 287 -5.14 0.73 1.85
CA ASN A 287 -5.79 1.61 2.82
C ASN A 287 -6.98 2.29 2.15
N ALA A 288 -8.12 2.31 2.80
CA ALA A 288 -9.29 3.03 2.29
C ALA A 288 -10.22 3.53 3.41
N PHE A 289 -10.94 4.61 3.09
CA PHE A 289 -11.93 5.21 3.97
C PHE A 289 -13.02 5.93 3.17
#